data_6e4451065237d036ebe78bca62d822c7
#
_entry.id   6e4451065237d036ebe78bca62d822c7
#
_cell.length_a   1.000
_cell.length_b   1.000
_cell.length_c   1.000
_cell.angle_alpha   90.00
_cell.angle_beta   90.00
_cell.angle_gamma   90.00
#
_symmetry.space_group_name_H-M   'P 1'
#
loop_
_entity.id
_entity.type
_entity.pdbx_description
1 polymer ?
#
loop_
_entity_poly.entity_id
_entity_poly.type
_entity_poly.pdbx_seq_one_letter_code
_entity_poly.pdbx_strand_id
1 'polypeptide(L)'
;MGDDLKQKMLSAMTWSTVDRFGQQAVQFIIGMILARLLTPGDFGLIGMVMVFVSLSTALVDGGFGQALIRKQNANETDYNTVFYFNIVISVSLYIILFFLAPSIAGFFNQPQLINISRVIFIAILFNALYLIPVAKMVRNLDFKNGAKINIISVSCSGIAGVTMAFNGFGVWSLVAQQVLFHFFRMISLHYFVKWKPRAIFSIHVIRNFWSFSINLLGTYILNMIFNSLYVLILGKFYQKNEVGFYSQANKLNETTNTSFQSILVGSTFSLLVKIQNDDDRFRRVFREIARKISIITFPIMLVLIVVAHPLIYVLLTEKFIASVPYFQLLCFASLFAPLYGLNISALNSRGKSKITFKLEIIKKALILSSVFICFHFGIIAMLVGYVFACFISFVISILYLKKDLNHYIKNQLSDFISCIGVGLFIAACDFGLSFLIHNNHVLFGAQIVTSGILYILSIKLFYKELYNQVFEFISGKIALIKKR
;
A
#
# COMPACT_ATOMS: atom_id res chain seq x y z
N MET A 1 -11.92 27.25 21.80
CA MET A 1 -10.73 26.62 21.14
C MET A 1 -10.99 25.17 20.69
N GLY A 2 -11.95 24.42 21.26
CA GLY A 2 -12.25 23.03 20.88
C GLY A 2 -12.96 22.83 19.55
N ASP A 3 -13.92 23.68 19.19
CA ASP A 3 -14.79 23.43 18.02
C ASP A 3 -14.09 23.73 16.68
N ASP A 4 -13.27 24.78 16.60
CA ASP A 4 -12.47 25.08 15.39
C ASP A 4 -11.45 23.99 15.10
N LEU A 5 -10.77 23.46 16.14
CA LEU A 5 -9.84 22.34 15.99
C LEU A 5 -10.56 21.06 15.56
N LYS A 6 -11.73 20.77 16.13
CA LYS A 6 -12.54 19.61 15.75
C LYS A 6 -13.02 19.70 14.30
N GLN A 7 -13.44 20.87 13.86
CA GLN A 7 -13.88 21.12 12.49
C GLN A 7 -12.71 21.00 11.49
N LYS A 8 -11.52 21.53 11.84
CA LYS A 8 -10.29 21.37 11.05
C LYS A 8 -9.88 19.90 10.96
N MET A 9 -9.94 19.14 12.05
CA MET A 9 -9.63 17.71 12.05
C MET A 9 -10.60 16.91 11.17
N LEU A 10 -11.91 17.16 11.26
CA LEU A 10 -12.91 16.50 10.41
C LEU A 10 -12.69 16.82 8.92
N SER A 11 -12.42 18.08 8.61
CA SER A 11 -12.07 18.51 7.25
C SER A 11 -10.78 17.82 6.76
N ALA A 12 -9.74 17.76 7.59
CA ALA A 12 -8.49 17.09 7.29
C ALA A 12 -8.68 15.58 7.00
N MET A 13 -9.49 14.88 7.81
CA MET A 13 -9.83 13.46 7.58
C MET A 13 -10.59 13.26 6.27
N THR A 14 -11.56 14.12 5.99
CA THR A 14 -12.34 14.04 4.74
C THR A 14 -11.46 14.24 3.51
N TRP A 15 -10.62 15.30 3.51
CA TRP A 15 -9.72 15.57 2.41
C TRP A 15 -8.60 14.54 2.26
N SER A 16 -8.09 13.97 3.36
CA SER A 16 -7.14 12.86 3.31
C SER A 16 -7.76 11.61 2.68
N THR A 17 -9.06 11.38 2.91
CA THR A 17 -9.80 10.29 2.27
C THR A 17 -9.98 10.57 0.77
N VAL A 18 -10.38 11.79 0.40
CA VAL A 18 -10.51 12.22 -1.01
C VAL A 18 -9.17 12.13 -1.73
N ASP A 19 -8.07 12.54 -1.09
CA ASP A 19 -6.72 12.44 -1.63
C ASP A 19 -6.37 10.99 -1.98
N ARG A 20 -6.51 10.10 -1.00
CA ARG A 20 -6.15 8.69 -1.18
C ARG A 20 -7.00 8.00 -2.25
N PHE A 21 -8.33 8.07 -2.16
CA PHE A 21 -9.21 7.42 -3.12
C PHE A 21 -9.17 8.08 -4.50
N GLY A 22 -9.08 9.41 -4.55
CA GLY A 22 -8.98 10.15 -5.81
C GLY A 22 -7.68 9.83 -6.55
N GLN A 23 -6.55 9.88 -5.87
CA GLN A 23 -5.26 9.50 -6.44
C GLN A 23 -5.28 8.04 -6.91
N GLN A 24 -5.83 7.13 -6.11
CA GLN A 24 -5.88 5.71 -6.43
C GLN A 24 -6.77 5.42 -7.64
N ALA A 25 -7.92 6.08 -7.75
CA ALA A 25 -8.82 5.94 -8.89
C ALA A 25 -8.15 6.43 -10.19
N VAL A 26 -7.50 7.58 -10.16
CA VAL A 26 -6.78 8.11 -11.34
C VAL A 26 -5.61 7.19 -11.72
N GLN A 27 -4.80 6.75 -10.76
CA GLN A 27 -3.71 5.79 -11.00
C GLN A 27 -4.19 4.46 -11.56
N PHE A 28 -5.35 3.99 -11.10
CA PHE A 28 -5.96 2.75 -11.58
C PHE A 28 -6.39 2.88 -13.04
N ILE A 29 -7.09 3.96 -13.40
CA ILE A 29 -7.51 4.22 -14.79
C ILE A 29 -6.30 4.34 -15.72
N ILE A 30 -5.30 5.14 -15.34
CA ILE A 30 -4.07 5.30 -16.12
C ILE A 30 -3.32 3.96 -16.25
N GLY A 31 -3.21 3.22 -15.14
CA GLY A 31 -2.55 1.91 -15.12
C GLY A 31 -3.25 0.90 -16.04
N MET A 32 -4.59 0.91 -16.10
CA MET A 32 -5.37 0.07 -16.99
C MET A 32 -5.14 0.43 -18.46
N ILE A 33 -5.14 1.73 -18.80
CA ILE A 33 -4.86 2.17 -20.18
C ILE A 33 -3.45 1.78 -20.61
N LEU A 34 -2.46 2.02 -19.76
CA LEU A 34 -1.06 1.65 -20.05
C LEU A 34 -0.87 0.14 -20.15
N ALA A 35 -1.55 -0.67 -19.35
CA ALA A 35 -1.48 -2.13 -19.45
C ALA A 35 -2.05 -2.66 -20.79
N ARG A 36 -3.02 -1.97 -21.38
CA ARG A 36 -3.55 -2.32 -22.71
C ARG A 36 -2.57 -2.00 -23.84
N LEU A 37 -1.78 -0.93 -23.69
CA LEU A 37 -0.86 -0.46 -24.72
C LEU A 37 0.51 -1.12 -24.64
N LEU A 38 0.99 -1.39 -23.42
CA LEU A 38 2.34 -1.87 -23.15
C LEU A 38 2.40 -3.39 -22.96
N THR A 39 3.62 -3.91 -22.88
CA THR A 39 3.87 -5.33 -22.64
C THR A 39 4.16 -5.63 -21.16
N PRO A 40 3.94 -6.87 -20.69
CA PRO A 40 4.35 -7.27 -19.34
C PRO A 40 5.84 -7.01 -19.06
N GLY A 41 6.71 -7.19 -20.06
CA GLY A 41 8.14 -6.92 -19.95
C GLY A 41 8.49 -5.46 -19.65
N ASP A 42 7.71 -4.50 -20.18
CA ASP A 42 7.89 -3.07 -19.88
C ASP A 42 7.61 -2.78 -18.40
N PHE A 43 6.55 -3.37 -17.85
CA PHE A 43 6.25 -3.27 -16.41
C PHE A 43 7.28 -4.01 -15.56
N GLY A 44 7.84 -5.11 -16.05
CA GLY A 44 8.91 -5.84 -15.39
C GLY A 44 10.18 -5.00 -15.24
N LEU A 45 10.62 -4.34 -16.32
CA LEU A 45 11.79 -3.44 -16.30
C LEU A 45 11.61 -2.29 -15.30
N ILE A 46 10.42 -1.66 -15.29
CA ILE A 46 10.12 -0.61 -14.33
C ILE A 46 10.08 -1.17 -12.90
N GLY A 47 9.45 -2.32 -12.67
CA GLY A 47 9.41 -2.97 -11.37
C GLY A 47 10.80 -3.20 -10.76
N MET A 48 11.76 -3.67 -11.58
CA MET A 48 13.15 -3.87 -11.16
C MET A 48 13.82 -2.57 -10.71
N VAL A 49 13.66 -1.48 -11.45
CA VAL A 49 14.30 -0.19 -11.13
C VAL A 49 13.61 0.51 -9.96
N MET A 50 12.30 0.35 -9.83
CA MET A 50 11.53 1.01 -8.75
C MET A 50 11.97 0.59 -7.34
N VAL A 51 12.59 -0.58 -7.18
CA VAL A 51 13.19 -1.00 -5.91
C VAL A 51 14.27 0.00 -5.48
N PHE A 52 15.15 0.39 -6.40
CA PHE A 52 16.23 1.34 -6.12
C PHE A 52 15.70 2.77 -5.93
N VAL A 53 14.70 3.18 -6.71
CA VAL A 53 14.04 4.48 -6.53
C VAL A 53 13.40 4.57 -5.15
N SER A 54 12.65 3.54 -4.74
CA SER A 54 11.98 3.51 -3.45
C SER A 54 12.98 3.52 -2.29
N LEU A 55 14.06 2.75 -2.39
CA LEU A 55 15.14 2.75 -1.40
C LEU A 55 15.80 4.13 -1.30
N SER A 56 16.09 4.75 -2.44
CA SER A 56 16.73 6.07 -2.49
C SER A 56 15.82 7.18 -1.96
N THR A 57 14.53 7.15 -2.26
CA THR A 57 13.58 8.13 -1.71
C THR A 57 13.46 7.99 -0.19
N ALA A 58 13.48 6.76 0.35
CA ALA A 58 13.53 6.52 1.78
C ALA A 58 14.83 7.07 2.43
N LEU A 59 15.97 6.92 1.75
CA LEU A 59 17.26 7.48 2.19
C LEU A 59 17.26 9.01 2.17
N VAL A 60 16.69 9.64 1.15
CA VAL A 60 16.58 11.11 1.04
C VAL A 60 15.66 11.67 2.13
N ASP A 61 14.49 11.05 2.38
CA ASP A 61 13.63 11.47 3.49
C ASP A 61 14.33 11.25 4.84
N GLY A 62 15.04 10.16 5.00
CA GLY A 62 15.87 9.84 6.17
C GLY A 62 15.15 9.98 7.51
N GLY A 63 13.81 10.14 7.51
CA GLY A 63 13.00 10.45 8.69
C GLY A 63 13.08 11.93 9.12
N PHE A 64 13.85 12.77 8.42
CA PHE A 64 13.98 14.21 8.75
C PHE A 64 12.67 14.97 8.53
N GLY A 65 11.88 14.60 7.53
CA GLY A 65 10.53 15.14 7.32
C GLY A 65 9.64 14.93 8.53
N GLN A 66 9.64 13.72 9.10
CA GLN A 66 8.87 13.40 10.32
C GLN A 66 9.44 14.09 11.57
N ALA A 67 10.77 14.23 11.67
CA ALA A 67 11.41 14.96 12.75
C ALA A 67 10.98 16.44 12.78
N LEU A 68 10.89 17.07 11.60
CA LEU A 68 10.37 18.44 11.44
C LEU A 68 8.91 18.59 11.85
N ILE A 69 8.07 17.64 11.45
CA ILE A 69 6.63 17.63 11.81
C ILE A 69 6.47 17.47 13.32
N ARG A 70 7.29 16.63 13.96
CA ARG A 70 7.27 16.35 15.40
C ARG A 70 7.75 17.54 16.24
N LYS A 71 8.74 18.31 15.75
CA LYS A 71 9.30 19.46 16.49
C LYS A 71 8.26 20.56 16.64
N GLN A 72 7.79 20.85 17.87
CA GLN A 72 6.73 21.86 18.12
C GLN A 72 7.10 23.25 17.60
N ASN A 73 8.33 23.70 17.86
CA ASN A 73 8.84 25.03 17.48
C ASN A 73 9.89 24.93 16.37
N ALA A 74 9.54 24.26 15.23
CA ALA A 74 10.41 24.23 14.07
C ALA A 74 10.46 25.62 13.43
N ASN A 75 11.67 26.14 13.24
CA ASN A 75 11.96 27.46 12.69
C ASN A 75 12.48 27.38 11.25
N GLU A 76 12.65 28.52 10.59
CA GLU A 76 13.14 28.55 9.21
C GLU A 76 14.56 27.95 9.07
N THR A 77 15.41 28.05 10.11
CA THR A 77 16.73 27.42 10.12
C THR A 77 16.61 25.90 10.02
N ASP A 78 15.64 25.28 10.76
CA ASP A 78 15.40 23.84 10.71
C ASP A 78 14.98 23.40 9.30
N TYR A 79 14.00 24.10 8.70
CA TYR A 79 13.49 23.78 7.35
C TYR A 79 14.58 23.94 6.28
N ASN A 80 15.31 25.03 6.29
CA ASN A 80 16.36 25.27 5.30
C ASN A 80 17.52 24.29 5.44
N THR A 81 17.94 23.98 6.67
CA THR A 81 19.01 23.02 6.93
C THR A 81 18.64 21.63 6.39
N VAL A 82 17.45 21.13 6.72
CA VAL A 82 16.98 19.81 6.23
C VAL A 82 16.80 19.82 4.70
N PHE A 83 16.35 20.93 4.11
CA PHE A 83 16.24 21.07 2.67
C PHE A 83 17.58 20.89 1.97
N TYR A 84 18.60 21.66 2.36
CA TYR A 84 19.93 21.55 1.75
C TYR A 84 20.59 20.20 2.02
N PHE A 85 20.41 19.65 3.21
CA PHE A 85 20.89 18.33 3.54
C PHE A 85 20.29 17.23 2.61
N ASN A 86 18.98 17.28 2.40
CA ASN A 86 18.29 16.36 1.50
C ASN A 86 18.70 16.53 0.03
N ILE A 87 18.98 17.77 -0.42
CA ILE A 87 19.52 18.02 -1.77
C ILE A 87 20.90 17.36 -1.89
N VAL A 88 21.79 17.58 -0.93
CA VAL A 88 23.14 16.98 -0.97
C VAL A 88 23.04 15.45 -1.03
N ILE A 89 22.20 14.85 -0.18
CA ILE A 89 21.98 13.38 -0.20
C ILE A 89 21.41 12.95 -1.55
N SER A 90 20.41 13.64 -2.08
CA SER A 90 19.75 13.23 -3.32
C SER A 90 20.68 13.33 -4.53
N VAL A 91 21.49 14.38 -4.61
CA VAL A 91 22.50 14.56 -5.66
C VAL A 91 23.58 13.49 -5.54
N SER A 92 24.08 13.23 -4.32
CA SER A 92 25.07 12.16 -4.08
C SER A 92 24.52 10.79 -4.47
N LEU A 93 23.28 10.49 -4.07
CA LEU A 93 22.63 9.22 -4.44
C LEU A 93 22.40 9.12 -5.96
N TYR A 94 21.97 10.21 -6.61
CA TYR A 94 21.82 10.22 -8.06
C TYR A 94 23.13 9.92 -8.77
N ILE A 95 24.23 10.57 -8.37
CA ILE A 95 25.57 10.34 -8.94
C ILE A 95 26.00 8.90 -8.72
N ILE A 96 25.88 8.38 -7.50
CA ILE A 96 26.21 7.00 -7.16
C ILE A 96 25.41 6.02 -8.03
N LEU A 97 24.09 6.19 -8.10
CA LEU A 97 23.22 5.32 -8.86
C LEU A 97 23.40 5.44 -10.37
N PHE A 98 23.76 6.62 -10.87
CA PHE A 98 24.09 6.84 -12.28
C PHE A 98 25.30 5.99 -12.72
N PHE A 99 26.34 5.95 -11.88
CA PHE A 99 27.50 5.09 -12.13
C PHE A 99 27.24 3.62 -11.81
N LEU A 100 26.34 3.30 -10.88
CA LEU A 100 25.92 1.93 -10.59
C LEU A 100 24.93 1.36 -11.62
N ALA A 101 24.36 2.17 -12.51
CA ALA A 101 23.36 1.71 -13.49
C ALA A 101 23.84 0.53 -14.35
N PRO A 102 25.10 0.44 -14.84
CA PRO A 102 25.60 -0.74 -15.53
C PRO A 102 25.63 -1.99 -14.65
N SER A 103 26.00 -1.85 -13.36
CA SER A 103 26.01 -2.97 -12.40
C SER A 103 24.59 -3.46 -12.09
N ILE A 104 23.62 -2.54 -11.98
CA ILE A 104 22.19 -2.87 -11.82
C ILE A 104 21.70 -3.64 -13.05
N ALA A 105 22.04 -3.17 -14.25
CA ALA A 105 21.66 -3.83 -15.49
C ALA A 105 22.32 -5.23 -15.62
N GLY A 106 23.57 -5.37 -15.21
CA GLY A 106 24.26 -6.64 -15.12
C GLY A 106 23.69 -7.59 -14.08
N PHE A 107 23.27 -7.06 -12.91
CA PHE A 107 22.60 -7.86 -11.89
C PHE A 107 21.31 -8.51 -12.41
N PHE A 108 20.50 -7.78 -13.15
CA PHE A 108 19.24 -8.27 -13.73
C PHE A 108 19.39 -8.90 -15.12
N ASN A 109 20.58 -8.92 -15.70
CA ASN A 109 20.83 -9.36 -17.09
C ASN A 109 19.93 -8.62 -18.11
N GLN A 110 19.71 -7.32 -17.92
CA GLN A 110 18.85 -6.48 -18.76
C GLN A 110 19.59 -5.19 -19.16
N PRO A 111 20.29 -5.15 -20.31
CA PRO A 111 21.06 -3.97 -20.73
C PRO A 111 20.24 -2.68 -20.85
N GLN A 112 18.94 -2.80 -21.19
CA GLN A 112 18.01 -1.66 -21.28
C GLN A 112 17.89 -0.88 -19.98
N LEU A 113 18.14 -1.51 -18.83
CA LEU A 113 18.04 -0.87 -17.51
C LEU A 113 19.10 0.23 -17.31
N ILE A 114 20.20 0.26 -18.05
CA ILE A 114 21.23 1.31 -17.92
C ILE A 114 20.59 2.70 -18.15
N ASN A 115 19.98 2.88 -19.33
CA ASN A 115 19.38 4.16 -19.69
C ASN A 115 18.10 4.45 -18.91
N ILE A 116 17.25 3.42 -18.70
CA ILE A 116 16.03 3.53 -17.89
C ILE A 116 16.38 4.00 -16.48
N SER A 117 17.35 3.38 -15.82
CA SER A 117 17.76 3.73 -14.47
C SER A 117 18.29 5.16 -14.37
N ARG A 118 19.17 5.55 -15.28
CA ARG A 118 19.76 6.91 -15.31
C ARG A 118 18.69 8.00 -15.40
N VAL A 119 17.65 7.79 -16.21
CA VAL A 119 16.56 8.76 -16.37
C VAL A 119 15.60 8.71 -15.19
N ILE A 120 15.19 7.52 -14.73
CA ILE A 120 14.20 7.41 -13.67
C ILE A 120 14.72 7.91 -12.32
N PHE A 121 16.04 7.80 -12.08
CA PHE A 121 16.66 8.31 -10.85
C PHE A 121 16.62 9.84 -10.74
N ILE A 122 16.34 10.59 -11.82
CA ILE A 122 16.07 12.04 -11.75
C ILE A 122 14.87 12.33 -10.82
N ALA A 123 13.93 11.39 -10.71
CA ALA A 123 12.80 11.50 -9.79
C ALA A 123 13.24 11.69 -8.32
N ILE A 124 14.42 11.19 -7.94
CA ILE A 124 14.99 11.32 -6.58
C ILE A 124 15.34 12.80 -6.31
N LEU A 125 15.87 13.51 -7.31
CA LEU A 125 16.19 14.92 -7.20
C LEU A 125 14.93 15.78 -7.00
N PHE A 126 13.89 15.52 -7.81
CA PHE A 126 12.60 16.19 -7.63
C PHE A 126 11.97 15.89 -6.29
N ASN A 127 12.10 14.65 -5.79
CA ASN A 127 11.61 14.27 -4.47
C ASN A 127 12.22 15.12 -3.36
N ALA A 128 13.53 15.31 -3.35
CA ALA A 128 14.23 16.13 -2.35
C ALA A 128 13.73 17.58 -2.34
N LEU A 129 13.44 18.16 -3.52
CA LEU A 129 13.00 19.54 -3.65
C LEU A 129 11.63 19.82 -3.05
N TYR A 130 10.73 18.83 -2.99
CA TYR A 130 9.39 19.04 -2.46
C TYR A 130 9.16 18.50 -1.04
N LEU A 131 10.12 17.84 -0.41
CA LEU A 131 9.95 17.21 0.91
C LEU A 131 9.60 18.25 1.99
N ILE A 132 10.24 19.41 2.01
CA ILE A 132 9.96 20.49 2.97
C ILE A 132 8.57 21.11 2.74
N PRO A 133 8.16 21.49 1.52
CA PRO A 133 6.78 21.89 1.25
C PRO A 133 5.73 20.88 1.77
N VAL A 134 5.96 19.58 1.57
CA VAL A 134 5.08 18.53 2.11
C VAL A 134 5.04 18.56 3.64
N ALA A 135 6.19 18.62 4.31
CA ALA A 135 6.25 18.66 5.78
C ALA A 135 5.50 19.87 6.36
N LYS A 136 5.65 21.06 5.73
CA LYS A 136 4.90 22.27 6.12
C LYS A 136 3.40 22.12 5.90
N MET A 137 2.98 21.54 4.78
CA MET A 137 1.57 21.30 4.46
C MET A 137 0.92 20.34 5.48
N VAL A 138 1.58 19.21 5.79
CA VAL A 138 1.10 18.25 6.78
C VAL A 138 1.01 18.87 8.17
N ARG A 139 2.01 19.67 8.57
CA ARG A 139 2.01 20.37 9.86
C ARG A 139 0.86 21.35 9.99
N ASN A 140 0.51 22.03 8.90
CA ASN A 140 -0.59 22.98 8.84
C ASN A 140 -1.98 22.32 8.67
N LEU A 141 -2.03 21.00 8.61
CA LEU A 141 -3.25 20.21 8.34
C LEU A 141 -3.94 20.58 7.01
N ASP A 142 -3.17 21.08 6.04
CA ASP A 142 -3.70 21.49 4.74
C ASP A 142 -3.82 20.31 3.76
N PHE A 143 -4.66 19.35 4.12
CA PHE A 143 -4.90 18.15 3.30
C PHE A 143 -5.73 18.45 2.04
N LYS A 144 -6.46 19.58 2.01
CA LYS A 144 -7.23 20.00 0.84
C LYS A 144 -6.32 20.33 -0.34
N ASN A 145 -5.29 21.15 -0.12
CA ASN A 145 -4.32 21.44 -1.15
C ASN A 145 -3.46 20.22 -1.47
N GLY A 146 -3.15 19.37 -0.48
CA GLY A 146 -2.49 18.09 -0.69
C GLY A 146 -3.22 17.21 -1.69
N ALA A 147 -4.52 17.02 -1.52
CA ALA A 147 -5.36 16.26 -2.44
C ALA A 147 -5.33 16.82 -3.87
N LYS A 148 -5.47 18.14 -4.02
CA LYS A 148 -5.39 18.80 -5.32
C LYS A 148 -4.05 18.57 -6.00
N ILE A 149 -2.94 18.78 -5.28
CA ILE A 149 -1.57 18.61 -5.78
C ILE A 149 -1.34 17.19 -6.27
N ASN A 150 -1.73 16.19 -5.46
CA ASN A 150 -1.55 14.79 -5.80
C ASN A 150 -2.38 14.39 -7.04
N ILE A 151 -3.65 14.79 -7.11
CA ILE A 151 -4.54 14.49 -8.24
C ILE A 151 -4.01 15.16 -9.52
N ILE A 152 -3.62 16.44 -9.46
CA ILE A 152 -3.04 17.15 -10.61
C ILE A 152 -1.78 16.44 -11.09
N SER A 153 -0.87 16.11 -10.16
CA SER A 153 0.43 15.50 -10.51
C SER A 153 0.23 14.12 -11.17
N VAL A 154 -0.66 13.29 -10.61
CA VAL A 154 -0.97 11.97 -11.17
C VAL A 154 -1.65 12.11 -12.53
N SER A 155 -2.61 13.03 -12.67
CA SER A 155 -3.34 13.22 -13.94
C SER A 155 -2.41 13.73 -15.05
N CYS A 156 -1.60 14.77 -14.79
CA CYS A 156 -0.69 15.33 -15.79
C CYS A 156 0.38 14.31 -16.21
N SER A 157 1.00 13.62 -15.25
CA SER A 157 1.99 12.58 -15.55
C SER A 157 1.36 11.39 -16.26
N GLY A 158 0.15 11.02 -15.88
CA GLY A 158 -0.59 9.94 -16.51
C GLY A 158 -0.96 10.25 -17.96
N ILE A 159 -1.46 11.44 -18.24
CA ILE A 159 -1.75 11.88 -19.61
C ILE A 159 -0.47 11.84 -20.46
N ALA A 160 0.65 12.36 -19.94
CA ALA A 160 1.92 12.31 -20.66
C ALA A 160 2.39 10.87 -20.93
N GLY A 161 2.31 9.98 -19.93
CA GLY A 161 2.66 8.57 -20.09
C GLY A 161 1.76 7.85 -21.11
N VAL A 162 0.46 8.07 -21.04
CA VAL A 162 -0.52 7.50 -21.99
C VAL A 162 -0.28 8.00 -23.41
N THR A 163 -0.05 9.30 -23.59
CA THR A 163 0.27 9.90 -24.90
C THR A 163 1.52 9.27 -25.49
N MET A 164 2.60 9.10 -24.70
CA MET A 164 3.81 8.44 -25.15
C MET A 164 3.57 6.97 -25.50
N ALA A 165 2.73 6.25 -24.72
CA ALA A 165 2.41 4.85 -25.00
C ALA A 165 1.63 4.70 -26.32
N PHE A 166 0.70 5.59 -26.63
CA PHE A 166 0.01 5.62 -27.92
C PHE A 166 0.96 5.89 -29.12
N ASN A 167 2.02 6.65 -28.89
CA ASN A 167 3.05 6.92 -29.90
C ASN A 167 4.13 5.82 -29.99
N GLY A 168 3.97 4.69 -29.29
CA GLY A 168 4.85 3.53 -29.40
C GLY A 168 6.18 3.64 -28.65
N PHE A 169 6.32 4.55 -27.67
CA PHE A 169 7.55 4.68 -26.88
C PHE A 169 7.81 3.53 -25.89
N GLY A 170 6.91 2.54 -25.77
CA GLY A 170 7.09 1.34 -24.94
C GLY A 170 7.40 1.69 -23.48
N VAL A 171 8.42 1.09 -22.91
CA VAL A 171 8.84 1.30 -21.49
C VAL A 171 9.10 2.76 -21.14
N TRP A 172 9.52 3.59 -22.11
CA TRP A 172 9.79 5.01 -21.88
C TRP A 172 8.53 5.81 -21.45
N SER A 173 7.35 5.33 -21.80
CA SER A 173 6.07 5.89 -21.34
C SER A 173 5.92 5.77 -19.82
N LEU A 174 6.33 4.63 -19.25
CA LEU A 174 6.31 4.41 -17.79
C LEU A 174 7.41 5.21 -17.10
N VAL A 175 8.61 5.32 -17.71
CA VAL A 175 9.71 6.15 -17.21
C VAL A 175 9.27 7.61 -17.14
N ALA A 176 8.71 8.14 -18.24
CA ALA A 176 8.22 9.50 -18.29
C ALA A 176 7.10 9.75 -17.26
N GLN A 177 6.14 8.83 -17.12
CA GLN A 177 5.09 8.92 -16.12
C GLN A 177 5.66 9.09 -14.71
N GLN A 178 6.65 8.27 -14.33
CA GLN A 178 7.27 8.32 -13.00
C GLN A 178 8.05 9.62 -12.77
N VAL A 179 8.89 10.02 -13.70
CA VAL A 179 9.69 11.25 -13.59
C VAL A 179 8.80 12.49 -13.56
N LEU A 180 7.83 12.56 -14.47
CA LEU A 180 6.89 13.69 -14.57
C LEU A 180 5.95 13.77 -13.37
N PHE A 181 5.60 12.64 -12.74
CA PHE A 181 4.84 12.67 -11.48
C PHE A 181 5.57 13.48 -10.40
N HIS A 182 6.85 13.19 -10.17
CA HIS A 182 7.65 13.91 -9.19
C HIS A 182 7.91 15.37 -9.61
N PHE A 183 8.07 15.62 -10.90
CA PHE A 183 8.23 16.96 -11.45
C PHE A 183 6.98 17.83 -11.26
N PHE A 184 5.80 17.35 -11.67
CA PHE A 184 4.55 18.10 -11.49
C PHE A 184 4.20 18.27 -10.03
N ARG A 185 4.50 17.28 -9.19
CA ARG A 185 4.31 17.39 -7.75
C ARG A 185 5.20 18.46 -7.14
N MET A 186 6.45 18.55 -7.56
CA MET A 186 7.38 19.61 -7.15
C MET A 186 6.85 21.00 -7.51
N ILE A 187 6.46 21.22 -8.77
CA ILE A 187 5.93 22.50 -9.23
C ILE A 187 4.67 22.88 -8.47
N SER A 188 3.71 21.94 -8.37
CA SER A 188 2.44 22.19 -7.69
C SER A 188 2.65 22.51 -6.22
N LEU A 189 3.54 21.80 -5.51
CA LEU A 189 3.83 22.09 -4.10
C LEU A 189 4.44 23.47 -3.90
N HIS A 190 5.37 23.89 -4.75
CA HIS A 190 5.95 25.22 -4.66
C HIS A 190 4.93 26.33 -4.97
N TYR A 191 4.00 26.08 -5.89
CA TYR A 191 2.92 27.01 -6.21
C TYR A 191 1.93 27.17 -5.04
N PHE A 192 1.47 26.08 -4.44
CA PHE A 192 0.46 26.11 -3.38
C PHE A 192 1.03 26.48 -2.00
N VAL A 193 2.23 26.00 -1.66
CA VAL A 193 2.82 26.22 -0.33
C VAL A 193 3.59 27.55 -0.25
N LYS A 194 4.01 28.10 -1.40
CA LYS A 194 4.72 29.40 -1.53
C LYS A 194 5.96 29.54 -0.62
N TRP A 195 6.55 28.41 -0.19
CA TRP A 195 7.78 28.43 0.58
C TRP A 195 9.00 28.54 -0.35
N LYS A 196 9.95 29.41 0.02
CA LYS A 196 11.21 29.59 -0.70
C LYS A 196 12.37 29.26 0.23
N PRO A 197 13.35 28.45 -0.21
CA PRO A 197 14.54 28.18 0.57
C PRO A 197 15.39 29.45 0.75
N ARG A 198 15.96 29.61 1.95
CA ARG A 198 16.94 30.66 2.27
C ARG A 198 18.29 29.98 2.48
N ALA A 199 19.38 30.64 2.16
CA ALA A 199 20.74 30.13 2.33
C ALA A 199 21.17 30.10 3.80
N ILE A 200 20.45 29.30 4.62
CA ILE A 200 20.69 29.11 6.05
C ILE A 200 20.95 27.63 6.30
N PHE A 201 22.11 27.32 6.86
CA PHE A 201 22.48 25.95 7.21
C PHE A 201 23.08 25.87 8.61
N SER A 202 22.68 24.89 9.42
CA SER A 202 23.19 24.65 10.76
C SER A 202 23.38 23.16 11.01
N ILE A 203 24.63 22.73 11.15
CA ILE A 203 24.96 21.32 11.43
C ILE A 203 24.36 20.85 12.75
N HIS A 204 24.14 21.76 13.72
CA HIS A 204 23.52 21.45 14.98
C HIS A 204 22.08 20.92 14.82
N VAL A 205 21.32 21.42 13.85
CA VAL A 205 19.97 20.92 13.52
C VAL A 205 20.05 19.46 13.07
N ILE A 206 20.98 19.15 12.18
CA ILE A 206 21.16 17.76 11.70
C ILE A 206 21.52 16.84 12.88
N ARG A 207 22.46 17.24 13.73
CA ARG A 207 22.86 16.47 14.89
C ARG A 207 21.69 16.21 15.86
N ASN A 208 20.83 17.18 16.08
CA ASN A 208 19.66 17.05 16.96
C ASN A 208 18.60 16.09 16.39
N PHE A 209 18.43 16.06 15.07
CA PHE A 209 17.48 15.14 14.43
C PHE A 209 18.06 13.75 14.17
N TRP A 210 19.39 13.61 14.17
CA TRP A 210 20.08 12.38 13.74
C TRP A 210 19.60 11.12 14.44
N SER A 211 19.59 11.14 15.77
CA SER A 211 19.21 9.96 16.56
C SER A 211 17.80 9.46 16.28
N PHE A 212 16.84 10.38 16.11
CA PHE A 212 15.47 10.03 15.77
C PHE A 212 15.35 9.55 14.31
N SER A 213 16.01 10.27 13.40
CA SER A 213 15.93 10.01 11.95
C SER A 213 16.57 8.69 11.57
N ILE A 214 17.74 8.34 12.13
CA ILE A 214 18.46 7.09 11.80
C ILE A 214 17.69 5.85 12.21
N ASN A 215 16.98 5.89 13.36
CA ASN A 215 16.15 4.78 13.81
C ASN A 215 14.93 4.55 12.90
N LEU A 216 14.30 5.63 12.47
CA LEU A 216 13.20 5.55 11.50
C LEU A 216 13.70 5.05 10.15
N LEU A 217 14.82 5.60 9.68
CA LEU A 217 15.44 5.20 8.42
C LEU A 217 15.76 3.70 8.40
N GLY A 218 16.38 3.18 9.47
CA GLY A 218 16.67 1.75 9.60
C GLY A 218 15.41 0.89 9.46
N THR A 219 14.32 1.30 10.09
CA THR A 219 13.02 0.59 9.99
C THR A 219 12.46 0.66 8.58
N TYR A 220 12.53 1.82 7.91
CA TYR A 220 12.05 1.97 6.54
C TYR A 220 12.87 1.14 5.55
N ILE A 221 14.19 1.16 5.64
CA ILE A 221 15.08 0.38 4.76
C ILE A 221 14.78 -1.11 4.90
N LEU A 222 14.72 -1.62 6.13
CA LEU A 222 14.41 -3.02 6.38
C LEU A 222 13.05 -3.41 5.74
N ASN A 223 12.00 -2.62 5.99
CA ASN A 223 10.70 -2.90 5.40
C ASN A 223 10.74 -2.86 3.88
N MET A 224 11.43 -1.88 3.29
CA MET A 224 11.56 -1.72 1.84
C MET A 224 12.26 -2.92 1.19
N ILE A 225 13.39 -3.37 1.77
CA ILE A 225 14.13 -4.54 1.27
C ILE A 225 13.22 -5.78 1.28
N PHE A 226 12.49 -6.02 2.39
CA PHE A 226 11.59 -7.17 2.46
C PHE A 226 10.40 -7.08 1.52
N ASN A 227 9.81 -5.90 1.33
CA ASN A 227 8.72 -5.70 0.38
C ASN A 227 9.17 -5.87 -1.08
N SER A 228 10.41 -5.52 -1.37
CA SER A 228 10.99 -5.62 -2.72
C SER A 228 11.67 -6.97 -3.01
N LEU A 229 11.77 -7.85 -2.01
CA LEU A 229 12.53 -9.09 -2.09
C LEU A 229 12.10 -9.97 -3.26
N TYR A 230 10.79 -10.14 -3.46
CA TYR A 230 10.26 -10.91 -4.57
C TYR A 230 10.65 -10.33 -5.93
N VAL A 231 10.54 -9.01 -6.09
CA VAL A 231 10.92 -8.33 -7.35
C VAL A 231 12.42 -8.50 -7.61
N LEU A 232 13.26 -8.40 -6.57
CA LEU A 232 14.72 -8.59 -6.70
C LEU A 232 15.06 -10.01 -7.12
N ILE A 233 14.45 -11.02 -6.51
CA ILE A 233 14.71 -12.42 -6.83
C ILE A 233 14.15 -12.77 -8.20
N LEU A 234 12.91 -12.39 -8.50
CA LEU A 234 12.31 -12.63 -9.80
C LEU A 234 13.09 -11.93 -10.92
N GLY A 235 13.52 -10.68 -10.69
CA GLY A 235 14.30 -9.94 -11.67
C GLY A 235 15.69 -10.54 -11.93
N LYS A 236 16.31 -11.16 -10.92
CA LYS A 236 17.63 -11.79 -11.06
C LYS A 236 17.58 -13.14 -11.78
N PHE A 237 16.58 -13.96 -11.48
CA PHE A 237 16.58 -15.38 -11.84
C PHE A 237 15.52 -15.75 -12.89
N TYR A 238 14.55 -14.87 -13.14
CA TYR A 238 13.46 -15.11 -14.07
C TYR A 238 13.42 -14.03 -15.17
N GLN A 239 12.58 -14.26 -16.18
CA GLN A 239 12.45 -13.32 -17.30
C GLN A 239 11.71 -12.04 -16.87
N LYS A 240 11.97 -10.94 -17.58
CA LYS A 240 11.31 -9.64 -17.31
C LYS A 240 9.78 -9.68 -17.36
N ASN A 241 9.21 -10.56 -18.20
CA ASN A 241 7.76 -10.74 -18.29
C ASN A 241 7.18 -11.27 -16.98
N GLU A 242 7.86 -12.22 -16.32
CA GLU A 242 7.45 -12.79 -15.03
C GLU A 242 7.44 -11.72 -13.93
N VAL A 243 8.45 -10.86 -13.93
CA VAL A 243 8.48 -9.70 -13.00
C VAL A 243 7.31 -8.77 -13.29
N GLY A 244 6.95 -8.58 -14.56
CA GLY A 244 5.80 -7.77 -14.98
C GLY A 244 4.47 -8.36 -14.51
N PHE A 245 4.27 -9.67 -14.71
CA PHE A 245 3.08 -10.38 -14.22
C PHE A 245 2.95 -10.29 -12.71
N TYR A 246 4.02 -10.56 -11.98
CA TYR A 246 4.04 -10.43 -10.53
C TYR A 246 3.78 -8.98 -10.06
N SER A 247 4.44 -8.01 -10.68
CA SER A 247 4.30 -6.61 -10.31
C SER A 247 2.87 -6.09 -10.48
N GLN A 248 2.18 -6.47 -11.56
CA GLN A 248 0.80 -6.11 -11.79
C GLN A 248 -0.17 -6.84 -10.85
N ALA A 249 0.05 -8.14 -10.63
CA ALA A 249 -0.72 -8.91 -9.65
C ALA A 249 -0.58 -8.31 -8.23
N ASN A 250 0.65 -7.98 -7.83
CA ASN A 250 0.94 -7.38 -6.53
C ASN A 250 0.31 -5.98 -6.40
N LYS A 251 0.39 -5.16 -7.45
CA LYS A 251 -0.21 -3.82 -7.47
C LYS A 251 -1.73 -3.87 -7.28
N LEU A 252 -2.43 -4.79 -7.95
CA LEU A 252 -3.88 -4.99 -7.78
C LEU A 252 -4.20 -5.45 -6.35
N ASN A 253 -3.43 -6.40 -5.82
CA ASN A 253 -3.60 -6.90 -4.46
C ASN A 253 -3.32 -5.83 -3.40
N GLU A 254 -2.24 -5.07 -3.53
CA GLU A 254 -1.90 -3.96 -2.63
C GLU A 254 -2.96 -2.86 -2.63
N THR A 255 -3.51 -2.53 -3.80
CA THR A 255 -4.60 -1.55 -3.93
C THR A 255 -5.79 -1.93 -3.06
N THR A 256 -6.15 -3.22 -3.06
CA THR A 256 -7.23 -3.74 -2.22
C THR A 256 -6.86 -3.73 -0.74
N ASN A 257 -5.67 -4.23 -0.38
CA ASN A 257 -5.21 -4.35 1.01
C ASN A 257 -5.02 -3.00 1.71
N THR A 258 -4.41 -2.03 1.05
CA THR A 258 -4.15 -0.70 1.65
C THR A 258 -5.44 0.05 1.95
N SER A 259 -6.46 -0.13 1.13
CA SER A 259 -7.79 0.43 1.37
C SER A 259 -8.40 -0.09 2.68
N PHE A 260 -8.28 -1.38 2.95
CA PHE A 260 -8.78 -1.99 4.19
C PHE A 260 -7.93 -1.64 5.41
N GLN A 261 -6.62 -1.75 5.33
CA GLN A 261 -5.73 -1.48 6.45
C GLN A 261 -5.84 -0.04 6.96
N SER A 262 -5.99 0.94 6.07
CA SER A 262 -6.06 2.34 6.47
C SER A 262 -7.31 2.69 7.28
N ILE A 263 -8.44 2.06 6.97
CA ILE A 263 -9.71 2.27 7.68
C ILE A 263 -9.67 1.61 9.07
N LEU A 264 -9.02 0.46 9.16
CA LEU A 264 -9.11 -0.42 10.33
C LEU A 264 -8.02 -0.17 11.37
N VAL A 265 -6.78 0.11 10.96
CA VAL A 265 -5.63 0.14 11.90
C VAL A 265 -5.60 1.43 12.73
N GLY A 266 -5.86 2.60 12.14
CA GLY A 266 -5.71 3.88 12.84
C GLY A 266 -6.71 4.08 13.98
N SER A 267 -8.00 3.80 13.74
CA SER A 267 -9.06 3.94 14.73
C SER A 267 -9.01 2.84 15.81
N THR A 268 -8.63 1.63 15.41
CA THR A 268 -8.56 0.45 16.28
C THR A 268 -7.50 0.59 17.36
N PHE A 269 -6.29 1.01 17.01
CA PHE A 269 -5.21 1.19 17.97
C PHE A 269 -5.58 2.19 19.07
N SER A 270 -6.11 3.36 18.70
CA SER A 270 -6.52 4.41 19.65
C SER A 270 -7.64 3.94 20.59
N LEU A 271 -8.57 3.11 20.10
CA LEU A 271 -9.64 2.53 20.90
C LEU A 271 -9.09 1.49 21.88
N LEU A 272 -8.24 0.59 21.44
CA LEU A 272 -7.63 -0.46 22.28
C LEU A 272 -6.74 0.13 23.39
N VAL A 273 -6.00 1.21 23.13
CA VAL A 273 -5.21 1.91 24.14
C VAL A 273 -6.11 2.46 25.28
N LYS A 274 -7.29 3.00 24.97
CA LYS A 274 -8.21 3.55 25.99
C LYS A 274 -8.76 2.50 26.95
N ILE A 275 -8.80 1.24 26.54
CA ILE A 275 -9.39 0.14 27.31
C ILE A 275 -8.33 -0.90 27.73
N GLN A 276 -7.05 -0.59 27.62
CA GLN A 276 -5.93 -1.55 27.81
C GLN A 276 -5.87 -2.18 29.21
N ASN A 277 -6.44 -1.51 30.22
CA ASN A 277 -6.43 -1.94 31.62
C ASN A 277 -7.66 -2.77 32.03
N ASP A 278 -8.67 -2.89 31.16
CA ASP A 278 -9.90 -3.67 31.40
C ASP A 278 -9.89 -4.88 30.48
N ASP A 279 -9.43 -6.02 30.98
CA ASP A 279 -9.25 -7.24 30.20
C ASP A 279 -10.55 -7.77 29.59
N ASP A 280 -11.67 -7.69 30.28
CA ASP A 280 -12.95 -8.23 29.79
C ASP A 280 -13.54 -7.33 28.69
N ARG A 281 -13.43 -6.03 28.86
CA ARG A 281 -13.83 -5.06 27.85
C ARG A 281 -12.91 -5.12 26.64
N PHE A 282 -11.61 -5.26 26.87
CA PHE A 282 -10.62 -5.40 25.81
C PHE A 282 -10.90 -6.63 24.94
N ARG A 283 -11.16 -7.79 25.55
CA ARG A 283 -11.50 -9.04 24.83
C ARG A 283 -12.76 -8.89 24.00
N ARG A 284 -13.82 -8.31 24.56
CA ARG A 284 -15.10 -8.10 23.84
C ARG A 284 -14.91 -7.17 22.63
N VAL A 285 -14.26 -6.03 22.82
CA VAL A 285 -14.02 -5.05 21.75
C VAL A 285 -13.06 -5.61 20.69
N PHE A 286 -11.97 -6.27 21.11
CA PHE A 286 -11.05 -6.92 20.18
C PHE A 286 -11.75 -7.96 19.29
N ARG A 287 -12.59 -8.82 19.90
CA ARG A 287 -13.38 -9.83 19.16
C ARG A 287 -14.36 -9.18 18.18
N GLU A 288 -15.05 -8.13 18.59
CA GLU A 288 -15.96 -7.39 17.72
C GLU A 288 -15.24 -6.78 16.51
N ILE A 289 -14.08 -6.17 16.74
CA ILE A 289 -13.25 -5.62 15.66
C ILE A 289 -12.74 -6.74 14.73
N ALA A 290 -12.21 -7.84 15.28
CA ALA A 290 -11.74 -8.99 14.52
C ALA A 290 -12.86 -9.56 13.63
N ARG A 291 -14.08 -9.68 14.16
CA ARG A 291 -15.27 -10.11 13.41
C ARG A 291 -15.63 -9.15 12.28
N LYS A 292 -15.66 -7.82 12.56
CA LYS A 292 -15.93 -6.79 11.54
C LYS A 292 -14.89 -6.81 10.42
N ILE A 293 -13.61 -6.97 10.76
CA ILE A 293 -12.53 -7.12 9.76
C ILE A 293 -12.75 -8.38 8.92
N SER A 294 -13.04 -9.51 9.55
CA SER A 294 -13.21 -10.80 8.87
C SER A 294 -14.40 -10.81 7.91
N ILE A 295 -15.53 -10.23 8.32
CA ILE A 295 -16.74 -10.12 7.49
C ILE A 295 -16.46 -9.36 6.18
N ILE A 296 -15.58 -8.38 6.21
CA ILE A 296 -15.23 -7.58 5.04
C ILE A 296 -14.15 -8.29 4.23
N THR A 297 -13.07 -8.73 4.88
CA THR A 297 -11.87 -9.23 4.20
C THR A 297 -12.09 -10.58 3.55
N PHE A 298 -12.67 -11.55 4.26
CA PHE A 298 -12.80 -12.92 3.72
C PHE A 298 -13.68 -13.00 2.47
N PRO A 299 -14.91 -12.44 2.45
CA PRO A 299 -15.72 -12.53 1.23
C PRO A 299 -15.07 -11.80 0.04
N ILE A 300 -14.51 -10.61 0.25
CA ILE A 300 -13.89 -9.84 -0.84
C ILE A 300 -12.67 -10.57 -1.41
N MET A 301 -11.78 -11.10 -0.57
CA MET A 301 -10.59 -11.80 -1.06
C MET A 301 -10.95 -13.13 -1.73
N LEU A 302 -11.93 -13.87 -1.21
CA LEU A 302 -12.38 -15.12 -1.82
C LEU A 302 -13.08 -14.90 -3.17
N VAL A 303 -13.89 -13.86 -3.27
CA VAL A 303 -14.48 -13.42 -4.54
C VAL A 303 -13.41 -13.01 -5.53
N LEU A 304 -12.41 -12.20 -5.12
CA LEU A 304 -11.31 -11.80 -6.00
C LEU A 304 -10.49 -12.98 -6.51
N ILE A 305 -10.34 -14.06 -5.75
CA ILE A 305 -9.67 -15.28 -6.19
C ILE A 305 -10.46 -15.94 -7.35
N VAL A 306 -11.78 -16.01 -7.27
CA VAL A 306 -12.63 -16.61 -8.30
C VAL A 306 -12.75 -15.71 -9.52
N VAL A 307 -12.97 -14.42 -9.30
CA VAL A 307 -13.12 -13.40 -10.34
C VAL A 307 -11.79 -13.02 -11.00
N ALA A 308 -10.66 -13.54 -10.52
CA ALA A 308 -9.31 -13.16 -10.95
C ALA A 308 -9.11 -13.21 -12.48
N HIS A 309 -9.58 -14.28 -13.13
CA HIS A 309 -9.42 -14.46 -14.57
C HIS A 309 -10.18 -13.38 -15.39
N PRO A 310 -11.51 -13.22 -15.27
CA PRO A 310 -12.22 -12.18 -16.01
C PRO A 310 -11.79 -10.76 -15.57
N LEU A 311 -11.42 -10.54 -14.30
CA LEU A 311 -10.91 -9.26 -13.82
C LEU A 311 -9.63 -8.87 -14.54
N ILE A 312 -8.64 -9.76 -14.60
CA ILE A 312 -7.35 -9.49 -15.26
C ILE A 312 -7.56 -9.32 -16.77
N TYR A 313 -8.38 -10.17 -17.40
CA TYR A 313 -8.71 -10.06 -18.81
C TYR A 313 -9.33 -8.69 -19.15
N VAL A 314 -10.30 -8.24 -18.38
CA VAL A 314 -11.00 -6.97 -18.62
C VAL A 314 -10.13 -5.75 -18.33
N LEU A 315 -9.37 -5.79 -17.23
CA LEU A 315 -8.56 -4.65 -16.78
C LEU A 315 -7.22 -4.55 -17.52
N LEU A 316 -6.50 -5.67 -17.64
CA LEU A 316 -5.11 -5.70 -18.13
C LEU A 316 -4.97 -6.33 -19.51
N THR A 317 -6.01 -6.98 -20.04
CA THR A 317 -6.07 -7.73 -21.30
C THR A 317 -5.45 -9.14 -21.22
N GLU A 318 -5.61 -9.87 -22.31
CA GLU A 318 -5.12 -11.25 -22.48
C GLU A 318 -3.60 -11.37 -22.25
N LYS A 319 -2.83 -10.33 -22.57
CA LYS A 319 -1.37 -10.28 -22.38
C LYS A 319 -0.93 -10.58 -20.92
N PHE A 320 -1.79 -10.32 -19.95
CA PHE A 320 -1.50 -10.47 -18.53
C PHE A 320 -2.19 -11.69 -17.88
N ILE A 321 -2.80 -12.59 -18.65
CA ILE A 321 -3.48 -13.78 -18.07
C ILE A 321 -2.54 -14.61 -17.22
N ALA A 322 -1.26 -14.71 -17.56
CA ALA A 322 -0.27 -15.42 -16.75
C ALA A 322 -0.12 -14.84 -15.33
N SER A 323 -0.60 -13.62 -15.06
CA SER A 323 -0.61 -13.04 -13.71
C SER A 323 -1.78 -13.54 -12.84
N VAL A 324 -2.77 -14.25 -13.40
CA VAL A 324 -3.94 -14.78 -12.67
C VAL A 324 -3.54 -15.62 -11.45
N PRO A 325 -2.72 -16.70 -11.59
CA PRO A 325 -2.34 -17.52 -10.44
C PRO A 325 -1.54 -16.72 -9.40
N TYR A 326 -0.74 -15.74 -9.82
CA TYR A 326 0.00 -14.89 -8.91
C TYR A 326 -0.95 -14.01 -8.09
N PHE A 327 -1.93 -13.39 -8.74
CA PHE A 327 -2.95 -12.58 -8.07
C PHE A 327 -3.80 -13.41 -7.10
N GLN A 328 -4.21 -14.62 -7.49
CA GLN A 328 -4.98 -15.53 -6.64
C GLN A 328 -4.23 -15.89 -5.36
N LEU A 329 -2.94 -16.25 -5.47
CA LEU A 329 -2.11 -16.59 -4.31
C LEU A 329 -1.85 -15.38 -3.41
N LEU A 330 -1.62 -14.19 -3.99
CA LEU A 330 -1.48 -12.96 -3.23
C LEU A 330 -2.77 -12.59 -2.49
N CYS A 331 -3.94 -12.73 -3.11
CA CYS A 331 -5.23 -12.55 -2.44
C CYS A 331 -5.43 -13.55 -1.31
N PHE A 332 -5.01 -14.80 -1.50
CA PHE A 332 -5.08 -15.82 -0.45
C PHE A 332 -4.19 -15.47 0.75
N ALA A 333 -2.95 -15.02 0.53
CA ALA A 333 -2.09 -14.52 1.59
C ALA A 333 -2.70 -13.32 2.33
N SER A 334 -3.42 -12.48 1.61
CA SER A 334 -4.06 -11.27 2.11
C SER A 334 -5.28 -11.52 3.01
N LEU A 335 -5.82 -12.74 3.05
CA LEU A 335 -6.84 -13.13 4.03
C LEU A 335 -6.34 -12.95 5.48
N PHE A 336 -5.07 -13.21 5.72
CA PHE A 336 -4.48 -13.20 7.06
C PHE A 336 -3.88 -11.85 7.46
N ALA A 337 -3.53 -11.00 6.49
CA ALA A 337 -2.77 -9.78 6.73
C ALA A 337 -3.48 -8.76 7.65
N PRO A 338 -4.78 -8.43 7.49
CA PRO A 338 -5.47 -7.49 8.37
C PRO A 338 -5.63 -8.02 9.80
N LEU A 339 -5.84 -9.32 9.95
CA LEU A 339 -5.97 -9.97 11.27
C LEU A 339 -4.62 -10.03 12.00
N TYR A 340 -3.55 -10.32 11.29
CA TYR A 340 -2.19 -10.19 11.82
C TYR A 340 -1.92 -8.75 12.30
N GLY A 341 -2.26 -7.76 11.48
CA GLY A 341 -2.14 -6.35 11.84
C GLY A 341 -2.94 -5.96 13.09
N LEU A 342 -4.15 -6.52 13.26
CA LEU A 342 -4.97 -6.34 14.45
C LEU A 342 -4.30 -6.93 15.70
N ASN A 343 -3.74 -8.15 15.58
CA ASN A 343 -3.02 -8.80 16.69
C ASN A 343 -1.79 -7.98 17.12
N ILE A 344 -1.03 -7.46 16.15
CA ILE A 344 0.11 -6.56 16.42
C ILE A 344 -0.37 -5.27 17.10
N SER A 345 -1.47 -4.67 16.66
CA SER A 345 -2.04 -3.47 17.27
C SER A 345 -2.51 -3.72 18.71
N ALA A 346 -3.09 -4.88 18.98
CA ALA A 346 -3.50 -5.28 20.32
C ALA A 346 -2.30 -5.44 21.28
N LEU A 347 -1.23 -6.10 20.83
CA LEU A 347 -0.01 -6.24 21.62
C LEU A 347 0.67 -4.89 21.87
N ASN A 348 0.72 -4.03 20.84
CA ASN A 348 1.31 -2.69 20.97
C ASN A 348 0.50 -1.80 21.90
N SER A 349 -0.84 -1.86 21.89
CA SER A 349 -1.69 -1.09 22.79
C SER A 349 -1.48 -1.44 24.27
N ARG A 350 -0.98 -2.65 24.55
CA ARG A 350 -0.59 -3.13 25.88
C ARG A 350 0.89 -2.93 26.22
N GLY A 351 1.62 -2.16 25.40
CA GLY A 351 3.04 -1.86 25.64
C GLY A 351 4.00 -3.02 25.34
N LYS A 352 3.54 -4.09 24.67
CA LYS A 352 4.35 -5.29 24.39
C LYS A 352 5.15 -5.19 23.08
N SER A 353 5.76 -4.05 22.82
CA SER A 353 6.54 -3.76 21.60
C SER A 353 7.70 -4.76 21.36
N LYS A 354 8.31 -5.30 22.41
CA LYS A 354 9.34 -6.35 22.27
C LYS A 354 8.79 -7.63 21.62
N ILE A 355 7.53 -8.00 21.95
CA ILE A 355 6.87 -9.17 21.35
C ILE A 355 6.55 -8.90 19.90
N THR A 356 6.00 -7.73 19.58
CA THR A 356 5.67 -7.36 18.20
C THR A 356 6.91 -7.31 17.31
N PHE A 357 8.03 -6.79 17.82
CA PHE A 357 9.31 -6.83 17.11
C PHE A 357 9.77 -8.27 16.82
N LYS A 358 9.67 -9.17 17.82
CA LYS A 358 9.98 -10.60 17.64
C LYS A 358 9.09 -11.25 16.58
N LEU A 359 7.78 -10.96 16.59
CA LEU A 359 6.82 -11.48 15.60
C LEU A 359 7.15 -11.00 14.18
N GLU A 360 7.55 -9.73 14.02
CA GLU A 360 7.98 -9.20 12.72
C GLU A 360 9.26 -9.89 12.21
N ILE A 361 10.23 -10.15 13.08
CA ILE A 361 11.44 -10.92 12.71
C ILE A 361 11.07 -12.35 12.29
N ILE A 362 10.22 -13.03 13.06
CA ILE A 362 9.76 -14.39 12.73
C ILE A 362 9.06 -14.40 11.37
N LYS A 363 8.14 -13.48 11.13
CA LYS A 363 7.44 -13.35 9.84
C LYS A 363 8.41 -13.16 8.68
N LYS A 364 9.37 -12.25 8.83
CA LYS A 364 10.38 -11.98 7.80
C LYS A 364 11.29 -13.19 7.57
N ALA A 365 11.69 -13.89 8.63
CA ALA A 365 12.47 -15.12 8.53
C ALA A 365 11.69 -16.24 7.81
N LEU A 366 10.41 -16.43 8.12
CA LEU A 366 9.55 -17.40 7.44
C LEU A 366 9.40 -17.09 5.95
N ILE A 367 9.20 -15.80 5.59
CA ILE A 367 9.12 -15.38 4.19
C ILE A 367 10.45 -15.66 3.46
N LEU A 368 11.59 -15.31 4.06
CA LEU A 368 12.90 -15.59 3.49
C LEU A 368 13.12 -17.10 3.30
N SER A 369 12.86 -17.90 4.34
CA SER A 369 13.01 -19.35 4.29
C SER A 369 12.11 -19.96 3.20
N SER A 370 10.86 -19.51 3.06
CA SER A 370 9.95 -19.98 2.02
C SER A 370 10.47 -19.70 0.62
N VAL A 371 11.04 -18.50 0.41
CA VAL A 371 11.64 -18.14 -0.87
C VAL A 371 12.84 -19.03 -1.19
N PHE A 372 13.79 -19.20 -0.25
CA PHE A 372 14.98 -20.03 -0.46
C PHE A 372 14.65 -21.51 -0.70
N ILE A 373 13.66 -22.05 0.00
CA ILE A 373 13.24 -23.45 -0.16
C ILE A 373 12.50 -23.63 -1.50
N CYS A 374 11.60 -22.71 -1.84
CA CYS A 374 10.73 -22.88 -3.00
C CYS A 374 11.32 -22.31 -4.30
N PHE A 375 12.44 -21.60 -4.23
CA PHE A 375 13.08 -20.94 -5.38
C PHE A 375 13.30 -21.88 -6.58
N HIS A 376 13.76 -23.11 -6.34
CA HIS A 376 14.04 -24.09 -7.40
C HIS A 376 12.77 -24.66 -8.05
N PHE A 377 11.61 -24.52 -7.42
CA PHE A 377 10.33 -25.07 -7.89
C PHE A 377 9.48 -24.06 -8.68
N GLY A 378 10.01 -22.85 -8.91
CA GLY A 378 9.37 -21.83 -9.71
C GLY A 378 8.55 -20.81 -8.88
N ILE A 379 8.01 -19.79 -9.57
CA ILE A 379 7.37 -18.62 -8.97
C ILE A 379 6.10 -19.01 -8.19
N ILE A 380 5.31 -19.93 -8.75
CA ILE A 380 4.07 -20.39 -8.09
C ILE A 380 4.40 -21.05 -6.74
N ALA A 381 5.43 -21.91 -6.70
CA ALA A 381 5.86 -22.54 -5.45
C ALA A 381 6.36 -21.50 -4.43
N MET A 382 7.10 -20.48 -4.87
CA MET A 382 7.51 -19.38 -4.01
C MET A 382 6.32 -18.62 -3.42
N LEU A 383 5.28 -18.35 -4.22
CA LEU A 383 4.07 -17.68 -3.75
C LEU A 383 3.23 -18.56 -2.82
N VAL A 384 3.17 -19.86 -3.07
CA VAL A 384 2.56 -20.83 -2.14
C VAL A 384 3.32 -20.82 -0.80
N GLY A 385 4.65 -20.84 -0.84
CA GLY A 385 5.48 -20.70 0.36
C GLY A 385 5.21 -19.39 1.12
N TYR A 386 4.99 -18.29 0.39
CA TYR A 386 4.59 -17.00 0.97
C TYR A 386 3.24 -17.06 1.68
N VAL A 387 2.25 -17.72 1.09
CA VAL A 387 0.95 -17.96 1.71
C VAL A 387 1.11 -18.71 3.04
N PHE A 388 1.88 -19.81 3.04
CA PHE A 388 2.16 -20.56 4.27
C PHE A 388 2.91 -19.73 5.30
N ALA A 389 3.89 -18.92 4.90
CA ALA A 389 4.61 -18.03 5.81
C ALA A 389 3.68 -16.99 6.45
N CYS A 390 2.73 -16.41 5.70
CA CYS A 390 1.72 -15.49 6.21
C CYS A 390 0.75 -16.18 7.17
N PHE A 391 0.28 -17.39 6.83
CA PHE A 391 -0.59 -18.20 7.68
C PHE A 391 0.08 -18.58 9.01
N ILE A 392 1.30 -19.14 8.94
CA ILE A 392 2.06 -19.51 10.13
C ILE A 392 2.32 -18.28 11.02
N SER A 393 2.69 -17.15 10.43
CA SER A 393 2.91 -15.89 11.16
C SER A 393 1.64 -15.43 11.87
N PHE A 394 0.49 -15.54 11.22
CA PHE A 394 -0.80 -15.24 11.80
C PHE A 394 -1.10 -16.16 12.99
N VAL A 395 -0.92 -17.49 12.84
CA VAL A 395 -1.12 -18.46 13.92
C VAL A 395 -0.20 -18.17 15.10
N ILE A 396 1.09 -17.90 14.86
CA ILE A 396 2.04 -17.53 15.91
C ILE A 396 1.56 -16.26 16.65
N SER A 397 1.08 -15.26 15.93
CA SER A 397 0.58 -14.02 16.55
C SER A 397 -0.62 -14.27 17.49
N ILE A 398 -1.51 -15.19 17.11
CA ILE A 398 -2.64 -15.63 17.98
C ILE A 398 -2.13 -16.32 19.24
N LEU A 399 -1.12 -17.20 19.12
CA LEU A 399 -0.56 -17.91 20.29
C LEU A 399 0.06 -16.95 21.30
N TYR A 400 0.76 -15.90 20.84
CA TYR A 400 1.28 -14.86 21.73
C TYR A 400 0.16 -14.04 22.36
N LEU A 401 -0.88 -13.71 21.61
CA LEU A 401 -2.04 -12.98 22.12
C LEU A 401 -2.84 -13.82 23.13
N LYS A 402 -2.97 -15.15 22.92
CA LYS A 402 -3.58 -16.07 23.87
C LYS A 402 -2.87 -16.05 25.22
N LYS A 403 -1.55 -16.09 25.22
CA LYS A 403 -0.74 -16.08 26.45
C LYS A 403 -0.94 -14.77 27.22
N ASP A 404 -1.23 -13.67 26.52
CA ASP A 404 -1.41 -12.36 27.11
C ASP A 404 -2.81 -12.09 27.65
N LEU A 405 -3.83 -12.50 26.88
CA LEU A 405 -5.23 -12.15 27.17
C LEU A 405 -6.03 -13.29 27.80
N ASN A 406 -5.42 -14.45 28.02
CA ASN A 406 -6.15 -15.66 28.41
C ASN A 406 -7.37 -15.92 27.48
N HIS A 407 -7.21 -15.56 26.21
CA HIS A 407 -8.32 -15.48 25.25
C HIS A 407 -8.68 -16.83 24.67
N TYR A 408 -9.99 -17.11 24.57
CA TYR A 408 -10.50 -18.32 23.95
C TYR A 408 -10.33 -18.29 22.43
N ILE A 409 -9.27 -18.91 21.91
CA ILE A 409 -9.03 -19.11 20.46
C ILE A 409 -10.24 -19.76 19.79
N LYS A 410 -10.93 -20.67 20.48
CA LYS A 410 -12.08 -21.39 19.96
C LYS A 410 -13.22 -20.48 19.48
N ASN A 411 -13.50 -19.41 20.23
CA ASN A 411 -14.56 -18.44 19.87
C ASN A 411 -14.16 -17.59 18.66
N GLN A 412 -12.89 -17.22 18.57
CA GLN A 412 -12.37 -16.45 17.43
C GLN A 412 -12.36 -17.30 16.14
N LEU A 413 -11.95 -18.55 16.24
CA LEU A 413 -12.01 -19.50 15.13
C LEU A 413 -13.46 -19.73 14.63
N SER A 414 -14.42 -19.87 15.53
CA SER A 414 -15.84 -20.00 15.16
C SER A 414 -16.36 -18.78 14.40
N ASP A 415 -16.00 -17.57 14.85
CA ASP A 415 -16.36 -16.32 14.15
C ASP A 415 -15.73 -16.27 12.74
N PHE A 416 -14.49 -16.73 12.59
CA PHE A 416 -13.80 -16.77 11.28
C PHE A 416 -14.43 -17.80 10.34
N ILE A 417 -14.77 -18.99 10.82
CA ILE A 417 -15.41 -20.05 10.02
C ILE A 417 -16.71 -19.54 9.41
N SER A 418 -17.53 -18.81 10.20
CA SER A 418 -18.77 -18.21 9.70
C SER A 418 -18.52 -17.20 8.57
N CYS A 419 -17.51 -16.34 8.74
CA CYS A 419 -17.15 -15.34 7.71
C CYS A 419 -16.55 -15.97 6.44
N ILE A 420 -15.74 -17.03 6.61
CA ILE A 420 -15.20 -17.83 5.50
C ILE A 420 -16.34 -18.54 4.78
N GLY A 421 -17.31 -19.10 5.52
CA GLY A 421 -18.48 -19.78 4.93
C GLY A 421 -19.30 -18.85 4.02
N VAL A 422 -19.56 -17.62 4.45
CA VAL A 422 -20.20 -16.60 3.60
C VAL A 422 -19.38 -16.30 2.35
N GLY A 423 -18.07 -16.11 2.52
CA GLY A 423 -17.19 -15.82 1.38
C GLY A 423 -17.12 -17.00 0.39
N LEU A 424 -17.02 -18.23 0.88
CA LEU A 424 -17.01 -19.43 0.04
C LEU A 424 -18.34 -19.63 -0.69
N PHE A 425 -19.47 -19.35 -0.04
CA PHE A 425 -20.78 -19.42 -0.68
C PHE A 425 -20.88 -18.45 -1.86
N ILE A 426 -20.49 -17.19 -1.66
CA ILE A 426 -20.50 -16.18 -2.74
C ILE A 426 -19.53 -16.59 -3.85
N ALA A 427 -18.32 -17.01 -3.49
CA ALA A 427 -17.31 -17.46 -4.45
C ALA A 427 -17.77 -18.69 -5.25
N ALA A 428 -18.50 -19.63 -4.63
CA ALA A 428 -19.08 -20.80 -5.32
C ALA A 428 -20.17 -20.39 -6.31
N CYS A 429 -21.02 -19.43 -5.95
CA CYS A 429 -22.02 -18.87 -6.89
C CYS A 429 -21.34 -18.21 -8.09
N ASP A 430 -20.32 -17.38 -7.85
CA ASP A 430 -19.56 -16.73 -8.93
C ASP A 430 -18.78 -17.72 -9.79
N PHE A 431 -18.24 -18.78 -9.20
CA PHE A 431 -17.63 -19.88 -9.93
C PHE A 431 -18.66 -20.62 -10.81
N GLY A 432 -19.88 -20.84 -10.29
CA GLY A 432 -20.98 -21.41 -11.07
C GLY A 432 -21.34 -20.59 -12.31
N LEU A 433 -21.29 -19.25 -12.21
CA LEU A 433 -21.52 -18.36 -13.36
C LEU A 433 -20.46 -18.53 -14.46
N SER A 434 -19.24 -18.91 -14.14
CA SER A 434 -18.19 -19.14 -15.14
C SER A 434 -18.47 -20.32 -16.07
N PHE A 435 -19.33 -21.25 -15.71
CA PHE A 435 -19.79 -22.32 -16.59
C PHE A 435 -20.92 -21.90 -17.53
N LEU A 436 -21.68 -20.85 -17.15
CA LEU A 436 -22.85 -20.39 -17.92
C LEU A 436 -22.48 -19.27 -18.90
N ILE A 437 -21.48 -18.45 -18.55
CA ILE A 437 -21.14 -17.24 -19.31
C ILE A 437 -19.70 -17.35 -19.83
N HIS A 438 -19.55 -17.50 -21.14
CA HIS A 438 -18.24 -17.64 -21.79
C HIS A 438 -17.58 -16.31 -22.15
N ASN A 439 -18.35 -15.23 -22.25
CA ASN A 439 -17.78 -13.90 -22.53
C ASN A 439 -17.23 -13.26 -21.26
N ASN A 440 -15.91 -13.05 -21.20
CA ASN A 440 -15.22 -12.51 -20.04
C ASN A 440 -15.72 -11.13 -19.56
N HIS A 441 -16.18 -10.26 -20.47
CA HIS A 441 -16.73 -8.94 -20.10
C HIS A 441 -18.08 -9.07 -19.41
N VAL A 442 -18.96 -9.91 -19.96
CA VAL A 442 -20.28 -10.18 -19.39
C VAL A 442 -20.15 -10.94 -18.07
N LEU A 443 -19.26 -11.93 -18.04
CA LEU A 443 -18.95 -12.72 -16.84
C LEU A 443 -18.49 -11.81 -15.70
N PHE A 444 -17.53 -10.92 -15.95
CA PHE A 444 -17.02 -9.98 -14.97
C PHE A 444 -18.14 -9.09 -14.41
N GLY A 445 -18.97 -8.51 -15.28
CA GLY A 445 -20.11 -7.69 -14.86
C GLY A 445 -21.12 -8.48 -14.03
N ALA A 446 -21.48 -9.69 -14.46
CA ALA A 446 -22.40 -10.57 -13.74
C ALA A 446 -21.85 -10.96 -12.35
N GLN A 447 -20.57 -11.36 -12.26
CA GLN A 447 -19.93 -11.72 -11.00
C GLN A 447 -19.84 -10.55 -10.01
N ILE A 448 -19.56 -9.32 -10.46
CA ILE A 448 -19.59 -8.13 -9.57
C ILE A 448 -21.00 -7.89 -9.03
N VAL A 449 -22.02 -7.97 -9.87
CA VAL A 449 -23.41 -7.74 -9.45
C VAL A 449 -23.88 -8.83 -8.49
N THR A 450 -23.65 -10.09 -8.81
CA THR A 450 -24.04 -11.22 -7.96
C THR A 450 -23.30 -11.21 -6.63
N SER A 451 -21.99 -11.01 -6.65
CA SER A 451 -21.20 -10.87 -5.41
C SER A 451 -21.72 -9.73 -4.53
N GLY A 452 -22.02 -8.56 -5.12
CA GLY A 452 -22.55 -7.42 -4.39
C GLY A 452 -23.91 -7.71 -3.74
N ILE A 453 -24.84 -8.30 -4.51
CA ILE A 453 -26.17 -8.67 -4.01
C ILE A 453 -26.08 -9.72 -2.91
N LEU A 454 -25.35 -10.81 -3.16
CA LEU A 454 -25.19 -11.91 -2.19
C LEU A 454 -24.48 -11.44 -0.92
N TYR A 455 -23.51 -10.55 -1.04
CA TYR A 455 -22.81 -9.97 0.12
C TYR A 455 -23.76 -9.12 0.99
N ILE A 456 -24.56 -8.24 0.38
CA ILE A 456 -25.55 -7.42 1.11
C ILE A 456 -26.60 -8.32 1.76
N LEU A 457 -27.11 -9.34 1.06
CA LEU A 457 -28.06 -10.30 1.61
C LEU A 457 -27.45 -11.08 2.79
N SER A 458 -26.22 -11.54 2.66
CA SER A 458 -25.52 -12.28 3.72
C SER A 458 -25.32 -11.42 4.98
N ILE A 459 -24.94 -10.16 4.82
CA ILE A 459 -24.81 -9.23 5.96
C ILE A 459 -26.18 -8.99 6.62
N LYS A 460 -27.25 -8.83 5.83
CA LYS A 460 -28.60 -8.61 6.34
C LYS A 460 -29.13 -9.83 7.11
N LEU A 461 -28.81 -11.04 6.65
CA LEU A 461 -29.30 -12.28 7.26
C LEU A 461 -28.49 -12.69 8.50
N PHE A 462 -27.16 -12.67 8.40
CA PHE A 462 -26.27 -13.23 9.44
C PHE A 462 -25.69 -12.15 10.39
N TYR A 463 -25.72 -10.87 9.99
CA TYR A 463 -25.06 -9.76 10.72
C TYR A 463 -25.94 -8.51 10.80
N LYS A 464 -27.20 -8.71 11.21
CA LYS A 464 -28.25 -7.66 11.21
C LYS A 464 -27.85 -6.38 11.94
N GLU A 465 -27.10 -6.48 13.03
CA GLU A 465 -26.61 -5.30 13.77
C GLU A 465 -25.64 -4.47 12.92
N LEU A 466 -24.72 -5.13 12.22
CA LEU A 466 -23.77 -4.45 11.34
C LEU A 466 -24.51 -3.81 10.15
N TYR A 467 -25.48 -4.52 9.58
CA TYR A 467 -26.31 -3.99 8.50
C TYR A 467 -27.02 -2.71 8.93
N ASN A 468 -27.66 -2.71 10.10
CA ASN A 468 -28.37 -1.54 10.63
C ASN A 468 -27.41 -0.36 10.89
N GLN A 469 -26.23 -0.61 11.49
CA GLN A 469 -25.21 0.43 11.70
C GLN A 469 -24.74 1.07 10.39
N VAL A 470 -24.48 0.28 9.36
CA VAL A 470 -24.05 0.76 8.02
C VAL A 470 -25.21 1.52 7.35
N PHE A 471 -26.43 0.99 7.43
CA PHE A 471 -27.61 1.60 6.85
C PHE A 471 -27.96 2.95 7.49
N GLU A 472 -27.92 3.06 8.82
CA GLU A 472 -28.11 4.32 9.55
C GLU A 472 -27.02 5.35 9.21
N PHE A 473 -25.77 4.92 9.08
CA PHE A 473 -24.69 5.80 8.68
C PHE A 473 -24.86 6.36 7.27
N ILE A 474 -25.28 5.52 6.32
CA ILE A 474 -25.53 5.93 4.93
C ILE A 474 -26.77 6.82 4.85
N SER A 475 -27.89 6.42 5.47
CA SER A 475 -29.14 7.18 5.46
C SER A 475 -29.02 8.53 6.16
N GLY A 476 -28.30 8.59 7.26
CA GLY A 476 -27.97 9.83 7.97
C GLY A 476 -27.11 10.80 7.11
N LYS A 477 -26.16 10.30 6.35
CA LYS A 477 -25.39 11.13 5.40
C LYS A 477 -26.22 11.60 4.21
N ILE A 478 -27.09 10.76 3.67
CA ILE A 478 -28.00 11.14 2.58
C ILE A 478 -28.98 12.22 3.05
N ALA A 479 -29.50 12.12 4.28
CA ALA A 479 -30.36 13.13 4.86
C ALA A 479 -29.66 14.49 5.06
N LEU A 480 -28.36 14.49 5.39
CA LEU A 480 -27.54 15.70 5.50
C LEU A 480 -27.21 16.34 4.14
N ILE A 481 -27.09 15.54 3.08
CA ILE A 481 -26.84 16.04 1.71
C ILE A 481 -28.15 16.64 1.12
N LYS A 482 -29.31 16.06 1.44
CA LYS A 482 -30.62 16.60 1.01
C LYS A 482 -31.03 17.90 1.74
N LYS A 483 -30.38 18.24 2.86
CA LYS A 483 -30.62 19.49 3.61
C LYS A 483 -29.66 20.64 3.26
N ARG A 484 -28.72 20.40 2.36
CA ARG A 484 -27.86 21.42 1.72
C ARG A 484 -28.33 21.68 0.28
#